data_4797cf75b540da02239d5734d7a00ca0
#
_entry.id   4797cf75b540da02239d5734d7a00ca0
#
_cell.length_a   1.000
_cell.length_b   1.000
_cell.length_c   1.000
_cell.angle_alpha   90.00
_cell.angle_beta   90.00
_cell.angle_gamma   90.00
#
_symmetry.space_group_name_H-M   'P 1'
#
loop_
_entity.id
_entity.type
_entity.pdbx_description
1 polymer ?
#
loop_
_entity_poly.entity_id
_entity_poly.type
_entity_poly.pdbx_seq_one_letter_code
_entity_poly.pdbx_strand_id
1 'polypeptide(L)'
;MATQQAIPKIYVAGHRGMVGSAIVRNLIAKGHDPAHIIGRTHAELNLTDQAAVRHFFATEKPDQVYLAAARVGGIHANNTYPAEFIYDNLMVQANVIDAAFRNGVKKLLFLGSSCIYPKLAPQPMSENALLTGFLEPTNEPYAVAKIAGIKICESYNRQYGAEYGVDYRSVMPTNLYGPGDNYHPENSHVIPALIRRFHESKVNQTPTVTIWGSGKPYREFLFVDDMAAASVYVMNLPKDQYSEHTLPMQSHINVGYGSDITIAQLAQTVGKVVGYTGQIVFDATKPDGAPRKLMDSSLLKKLGWAAQVDIEKGLNQAYQDFLTYKV
;
A
#
# COMPACT_ATOMS: atom_id res chain seq x y z
N MET A 1 28.43 19.23 -25.34
CA MET A 1 28.78 18.52 -24.09
C MET A 1 27.50 18.01 -23.49
N ALA A 2 27.27 16.70 -23.43
CA ALA A 2 26.10 16.15 -22.78
C ALA A 2 26.26 16.46 -21.28
N THR A 3 25.37 17.27 -20.72
CA THR A 3 25.26 17.48 -19.28
C THR A 3 24.99 16.12 -18.66
N GLN A 4 25.96 15.60 -17.92
CA GLN A 4 25.80 14.39 -17.12
C GLN A 4 24.63 14.67 -16.17
N GLN A 5 23.47 14.09 -16.44
CA GLN A 5 22.29 14.28 -15.60
C GLN A 5 22.63 13.71 -14.23
N ALA A 6 22.61 14.53 -13.19
CA ALA A 6 22.90 14.09 -11.84
C ALA A 6 21.93 12.95 -11.47
N ILE A 7 22.46 11.87 -10.89
CA ILE A 7 21.66 10.73 -10.45
C ILE A 7 20.73 11.23 -9.31
N PRO A 8 19.40 11.09 -9.43
CA PRO A 8 18.48 11.62 -8.44
C PRO A 8 18.63 10.92 -7.10
N LYS A 9 18.65 11.69 -6.03
CA LYS A 9 18.62 11.22 -4.66
C LYS A 9 17.18 10.94 -4.26
N ILE A 10 16.87 9.70 -3.93
CA ILE A 10 15.50 9.23 -3.70
C ILE A 10 15.31 8.88 -2.22
N TYR A 11 14.35 9.53 -1.55
CA TYR A 11 13.96 9.15 -0.20
C TYR A 11 12.75 8.21 -0.22
N VAL A 12 12.90 7.03 0.39
CA VAL A 12 11.81 6.07 0.59
C VAL A 12 11.44 6.04 2.07
N ALA A 13 10.45 6.83 2.46
CA ALA A 13 9.89 6.82 3.81
C ALA A 13 9.17 5.48 4.04
N GLY A 14 9.57 4.76 5.10
CA GLY A 14 9.06 3.40 5.35
C GLY A 14 9.79 2.30 4.58
N HIS A 15 11.04 2.52 4.17
CA HIS A 15 11.88 1.62 3.35
C HIS A 15 12.04 0.19 3.89
N ARG A 16 11.78 -0.06 5.18
CA ARG A 16 11.83 -1.40 5.80
C ARG A 16 10.47 -2.10 5.85
N GLY A 17 9.37 -1.39 5.60
CA GLY A 17 8.04 -1.99 5.52
C GLY A 17 7.85 -2.77 4.21
N MET A 18 6.80 -3.59 4.14
CA MET A 18 6.49 -4.43 2.97
C MET A 18 6.54 -3.64 1.65
N VAL A 19 5.79 -2.57 1.53
CA VAL A 19 5.74 -1.77 0.29
C VAL A 19 7.01 -0.95 0.07
N GLY A 20 7.54 -0.31 1.12
CA GLY A 20 8.75 0.51 0.99
C GLY A 20 9.97 -0.30 0.57
N SER A 21 10.17 -1.50 1.12
CA SER A 21 11.25 -2.40 0.70
C SER A 21 11.08 -2.90 -0.73
N ALA A 22 9.84 -3.17 -1.17
CA ALA A 22 9.55 -3.53 -2.54
C ALA A 22 9.85 -2.37 -3.52
N ILE A 23 9.55 -1.12 -3.15
CA ILE A 23 9.92 0.06 -3.94
C ILE A 23 11.44 0.16 -4.06
N VAL A 24 12.19 -0.02 -2.98
CA VAL A 24 13.66 -0.03 -3.01
C VAL A 24 14.18 -1.11 -3.95
N ARG A 25 13.68 -2.36 -3.84
CA ARG A 25 14.04 -3.46 -4.76
C ARG A 25 13.76 -3.10 -6.23
N ASN A 26 12.59 -2.51 -6.50
CA ASN A 26 12.21 -2.15 -7.86
C ASN A 26 13.09 -1.02 -8.43
N LEU A 27 13.42 0.00 -7.64
CA LEU A 27 14.32 1.07 -8.03
C LEU A 27 15.72 0.52 -8.39
N ILE A 28 16.28 -0.34 -7.54
CA ILE A 28 17.58 -1.00 -7.79
C ILE A 28 17.53 -1.86 -9.06
N ALA A 29 16.46 -2.66 -9.23
CA ALA A 29 16.28 -3.49 -10.43
C ALA A 29 16.16 -2.66 -11.72
N LYS A 30 15.71 -1.40 -11.63
CA LYS A 30 15.66 -0.43 -12.73
C LYS A 30 16.96 0.36 -12.93
N GLY A 31 18.02 0.02 -12.20
CA GLY A 31 19.34 0.59 -12.37
C GLY A 31 19.62 1.84 -11.52
N HIS A 32 18.77 2.18 -10.54
CA HIS A 32 19.11 3.21 -9.58
C HIS A 32 20.24 2.74 -8.64
N ASP A 33 21.22 3.59 -8.44
CA ASP A 33 22.32 3.29 -7.52
C ASP A 33 21.80 3.25 -6.07
N PRO A 34 21.99 2.12 -5.34
CA PRO A 34 21.59 2.02 -3.94
C PRO A 34 22.14 3.13 -3.03
N ALA A 35 23.31 3.70 -3.34
CA ALA A 35 23.92 4.80 -2.60
C ALA A 35 23.09 6.11 -2.68
N HIS A 36 22.23 6.23 -3.68
CA HIS A 36 21.34 7.38 -3.86
C HIS A 36 19.90 7.11 -3.35
N ILE A 37 19.65 5.93 -2.78
CA ILE A 37 18.36 5.60 -2.16
C ILE A 37 18.47 5.74 -0.65
N ILE A 38 17.80 6.76 -0.09
CA ILE A 38 17.82 7.07 1.34
C ILE A 38 16.66 6.38 2.03
N GLY A 39 16.95 5.69 3.12
CA GLY A 39 15.97 5.21 4.10
C GLY A 39 16.38 5.65 5.50
N ARG A 40 15.39 5.86 6.38
CA ARG A 40 15.59 6.07 7.81
C ARG A 40 14.61 5.21 8.58
N THR A 41 15.08 4.53 9.60
CA THR A 41 14.24 3.80 10.54
C THR A 41 13.49 4.77 11.43
N HIS A 42 12.44 4.31 12.12
CA HIS A 42 11.71 5.13 13.09
C HIS A 42 12.62 5.67 14.22
N ALA A 43 13.60 4.87 14.64
CA ALA A 43 14.56 5.31 15.67
C ALA A 43 15.53 6.40 15.18
N GLU A 44 15.86 6.42 13.89
CA GLU A 44 16.72 7.44 13.28
C GLU A 44 15.95 8.70 12.90
N LEU A 45 14.67 8.56 12.52
CA LEU A 45 13.80 9.66 12.11
C LEU A 45 12.35 9.34 12.45
N ASN A 46 11.84 9.94 13.52
CA ASN A 46 10.43 9.90 13.84
C ASN A 46 9.68 10.89 12.94
N LEU A 47 8.88 10.38 12.00
CA LEU A 47 8.15 11.20 11.02
C LEU A 47 6.98 12.00 11.65
N THR A 48 6.58 11.71 12.88
CA THR A 48 5.60 12.53 13.60
C THR A 48 6.24 13.79 14.22
N ASP A 49 7.57 13.83 14.35
CA ASP A 49 8.32 15.00 14.80
C ASP A 49 8.62 15.95 13.64
N GLN A 50 7.88 17.04 13.57
CA GLN A 50 8.02 18.04 12.50
C GLN A 50 9.42 18.65 12.44
N ALA A 51 10.05 18.93 13.58
CA ALA A 51 11.37 19.56 13.60
C ALA A 51 12.45 18.61 13.07
N ALA A 52 12.40 17.34 13.47
CA ALA A 52 13.30 16.30 12.97
C ALA A 52 13.12 16.09 11.45
N VAL A 53 11.88 16.05 10.96
CA VAL A 53 11.59 15.89 9.52
C VAL A 53 12.10 17.10 8.71
N ARG A 54 11.86 18.31 9.17
CA ARG A 54 12.38 19.53 8.53
C ARG A 54 13.91 19.55 8.47
N HIS A 55 14.57 19.19 9.56
CA HIS A 55 16.03 19.09 9.61
C HIS A 55 16.56 18.04 8.63
N PHE A 56 15.94 16.86 8.60
CA PHE A 56 16.29 15.79 7.66
C PHE A 56 16.22 16.26 6.19
N PHE A 57 15.11 16.87 5.78
CA PHE A 57 14.96 17.34 4.40
C PHE A 57 15.93 18.47 4.04
N ALA A 58 16.20 19.38 4.98
CA ALA A 58 17.17 20.46 4.78
C ALA A 58 18.61 19.94 4.61
N THR A 59 18.94 18.85 5.30
CA THR A 59 20.27 18.22 5.26
C THR A 59 20.42 17.30 4.04
N GLU A 60 19.49 16.38 3.86
CA GLU A 60 19.59 15.33 2.83
C GLU A 60 19.23 15.82 1.43
N LYS A 61 18.29 16.77 1.31
CA LYS A 61 17.82 17.36 0.05
C LYS A 61 17.50 16.31 -1.03
N PRO A 62 16.55 15.39 -0.78
CA PRO A 62 16.19 14.41 -1.78
C PRO A 62 15.51 15.09 -2.99
N ASP A 63 15.72 14.55 -4.18
CA ASP A 63 15.08 15.01 -5.42
C ASP A 63 13.66 14.42 -5.59
N GLN A 64 13.46 13.19 -5.07
CA GLN A 64 12.21 12.45 -5.16
C GLN A 64 11.87 11.79 -3.82
N VAL A 65 10.58 11.66 -3.53
CA VAL A 65 10.08 11.03 -2.30
C VAL A 65 9.02 9.99 -2.61
N TYR A 66 9.19 8.77 -2.09
CA TYR A 66 8.14 7.76 -1.98
C TYR A 66 7.68 7.69 -0.53
N LEU A 67 6.45 8.13 -0.25
CA LEU A 67 5.89 8.13 1.10
C LEU A 67 5.08 6.85 1.34
N ALA A 68 5.79 5.78 1.72
CA ALA A 68 5.22 4.49 2.07
C ALA A 68 5.09 4.30 3.60
N ALA A 69 5.62 5.22 4.40
CA ALA A 69 5.49 5.18 5.85
C ALA A 69 4.06 5.48 6.28
N ALA A 70 3.50 4.59 7.10
CA ALA A 70 2.20 4.76 7.72
C ALA A 70 2.07 3.82 8.92
N ARG A 71 1.21 4.19 9.88
CA ARG A 71 0.71 3.24 10.87
C ARG A 71 -0.39 2.42 10.22
N VAL A 72 -0.16 1.13 10.04
CA VAL A 72 -1.09 0.21 9.38
C VAL A 72 -1.41 -0.99 10.27
N GLY A 73 -2.55 -1.62 10.03
CA GLY A 73 -2.96 -2.81 10.77
C GLY A 73 -4.29 -3.37 10.28
N GLY A 74 -4.63 -4.58 10.71
CA GLY A 74 -5.91 -5.20 10.44
C GLY A 74 -7.09 -4.48 11.11
N ILE A 75 -8.31 -4.99 10.91
CA ILE A 75 -9.55 -4.42 11.46
C ILE A 75 -9.48 -4.30 12.98
N HIS A 76 -8.95 -5.33 13.67
CA HIS A 76 -8.82 -5.32 15.12
C HIS A 76 -7.97 -4.16 15.61
N ALA A 77 -6.77 -3.96 15.06
CA ALA A 77 -5.88 -2.88 15.45
C ALA A 77 -6.48 -1.49 15.19
N ASN A 78 -7.11 -1.29 14.02
CA ASN A 78 -7.79 -0.04 13.67
C ASN A 78 -8.90 0.30 14.67
N ASN A 79 -9.71 -0.69 15.04
CA ASN A 79 -10.82 -0.50 15.98
C ASN A 79 -10.35 -0.31 17.44
N THR A 80 -9.18 -0.86 17.79
CA THR A 80 -8.63 -0.77 19.16
C THR A 80 -7.86 0.52 19.39
N TYR A 81 -7.15 1.04 18.39
CA TYR A 81 -6.26 2.20 18.50
C TYR A 81 -6.64 3.37 17.55
N PRO A 82 -7.93 3.78 17.47
CA PRO A 82 -8.39 4.74 16.46
C PRO A 82 -7.68 6.10 16.55
N ALA A 83 -7.40 6.61 17.76
CA ALA A 83 -6.73 7.89 17.97
C ALA A 83 -5.28 7.89 17.42
N GLU A 84 -4.55 6.80 17.65
CA GLU A 84 -3.19 6.65 17.16
C GLU A 84 -3.16 6.49 15.63
N PHE A 85 -4.12 5.74 15.07
CA PHE A 85 -4.20 5.56 13.60
C PHE A 85 -4.49 6.88 12.86
N ILE A 86 -5.37 7.73 13.37
CA ILE A 86 -5.63 9.02 12.72
C ILE A 86 -4.47 9.99 12.96
N TYR A 87 -4.02 10.14 14.22
CA TYR A 87 -3.01 11.14 14.58
C TYR A 87 -1.66 10.86 13.91
N ASP A 88 -1.12 9.65 14.07
CA ASP A 88 0.21 9.32 13.55
C ASP A 88 0.23 9.45 12.01
N ASN A 89 -0.80 8.96 11.32
CA ASN A 89 -0.85 9.06 9.86
C ASN A 89 -1.00 10.51 9.38
N LEU A 90 -1.81 11.35 10.04
CA LEU A 90 -1.92 12.77 9.71
C LEU A 90 -0.59 13.49 9.90
N MET A 91 0.09 13.25 11.02
CA MET A 91 1.37 13.91 11.31
C MET A 91 2.46 13.46 10.33
N VAL A 92 2.61 12.16 10.07
CA VAL A 92 3.60 11.61 9.13
C VAL A 92 3.44 12.26 7.75
N GLN A 93 2.24 12.21 7.18
CA GLN A 93 2.02 12.72 5.82
C GLN A 93 2.12 14.23 5.72
N ALA A 94 1.58 14.98 6.70
CA ALA A 94 1.66 16.43 6.69
C ALA A 94 3.12 16.92 6.83
N ASN A 95 3.89 16.34 7.77
CA ASN A 95 5.28 16.70 7.97
C ASN A 95 6.15 16.39 6.74
N VAL A 96 6.00 15.19 6.15
CA VAL A 96 6.82 14.79 5.01
C VAL A 96 6.49 15.60 3.76
N ILE A 97 5.20 15.81 3.44
CA ILE A 97 4.78 16.54 2.25
C ILE A 97 5.18 18.03 2.35
N ASP A 98 4.94 18.68 3.50
CA ASP A 98 5.34 20.10 3.72
C ASP A 98 6.87 20.26 3.66
N ALA A 99 7.63 19.39 4.34
CA ALA A 99 9.08 19.45 4.33
C ALA A 99 9.67 19.19 2.94
N ALA A 100 9.10 18.26 2.17
CA ALA A 100 9.48 18.00 0.80
C ALA A 100 9.33 19.26 -0.07
N PHE A 101 8.17 19.93 0.00
CA PHE A 101 7.93 21.18 -0.72
C PHE A 101 8.91 22.29 -0.33
N ARG A 102 9.07 22.55 0.99
CA ARG A 102 9.97 23.60 1.49
C ARG A 102 11.42 23.41 1.11
N ASN A 103 11.83 22.18 0.81
CA ASN A 103 13.20 21.86 0.40
C ASN A 103 13.34 21.60 -1.09
N GLY A 104 12.34 21.98 -1.89
CA GLY A 104 12.41 22.00 -3.35
C GLY A 104 12.18 20.65 -4.03
N VAL A 105 11.69 19.63 -3.32
CA VAL A 105 11.30 18.35 -3.92
C VAL A 105 10.18 18.56 -4.93
N LYS A 106 10.42 18.17 -6.17
CA LYS A 106 9.45 18.36 -7.27
C LYS A 106 8.50 17.15 -7.40
N LYS A 107 8.98 15.95 -7.12
CA LYS A 107 8.22 14.70 -7.30
C LYS A 107 8.04 13.96 -5.97
N LEU A 108 6.80 13.69 -5.63
CA LEU A 108 6.44 12.87 -4.48
C LEU A 108 5.32 11.91 -4.84
N LEU A 109 5.45 10.66 -4.42
CA LEU A 109 4.37 9.67 -4.51
C LEU A 109 3.87 9.34 -3.10
N PHE A 110 2.58 9.58 -2.87
CA PHE A 110 1.88 9.22 -1.64
C PHE A 110 1.16 7.88 -1.81
N LEU A 111 1.39 6.95 -0.88
CA LEU A 111 0.65 5.70 -0.82
C LEU A 111 -0.59 5.85 0.06
N GLY A 112 -1.74 5.82 -0.59
CA GLY A 112 -3.04 5.79 0.07
C GLY A 112 -3.48 4.37 0.47
N SER A 113 -4.78 4.12 0.43
CA SER A 113 -5.38 2.81 0.72
C SER A 113 -6.78 2.74 0.14
N SER A 114 -7.25 1.57 -0.26
CA SER A 114 -8.63 1.36 -0.73
C SER A 114 -9.72 1.58 0.34
N CYS A 115 -9.35 1.75 1.61
CA CYS A 115 -10.30 2.06 2.69
C CYS A 115 -10.87 3.48 2.61
N ILE A 116 -10.31 4.35 1.76
CA ILE A 116 -10.83 5.70 1.50
C ILE A 116 -12.19 5.73 0.83
N TYR A 117 -12.59 4.63 0.21
CA TYR A 117 -13.87 4.54 -0.48
C TYR A 117 -15.02 4.23 0.48
N PRO A 118 -16.22 4.73 0.17
CA PRO A 118 -17.41 4.44 0.97
C PRO A 118 -17.63 2.94 1.15
N LYS A 119 -18.15 2.55 2.33
CA LYS A 119 -18.50 1.17 2.66
C LYS A 119 -19.39 0.51 1.60
N LEU A 120 -20.32 1.25 1.05
CA LEU A 120 -21.30 0.81 0.07
C LEU A 120 -21.03 1.37 -1.33
N ALA A 121 -19.77 1.69 -1.65
CA ALA A 121 -19.41 2.12 -3.00
C ALA A 121 -19.77 1.06 -4.05
N PRO A 122 -20.27 1.46 -5.23
CA PRO A 122 -20.46 0.54 -6.35
C PRO A 122 -19.19 -0.25 -6.67
N GLN A 123 -19.35 -1.49 -7.11
CA GLN A 123 -18.25 -2.39 -7.42
C GLN A 123 -18.16 -2.64 -8.94
N PRO A 124 -16.99 -2.53 -9.57
CA PRO A 124 -15.69 -2.15 -8.96
C PRO A 124 -15.65 -0.67 -8.55
N MET A 125 -14.91 -0.37 -7.47
CA MET A 125 -14.79 0.99 -6.92
C MET A 125 -13.87 1.85 -7.81
N SER A 126 -14.43 2.85 -8.47
CA SER A 126 -13.64 3.82 -9.25
C SER A 126 -13.12 4.97 -8.37
N GLU A 127 -12.16 5.73 -8.89
CA GLU A 127 -11.62 6.91 -8.24
C GLU A 127 -12.71 7.97 -7.94
N ASN A 128 -13.77 8.00 -8.76
CA ASN A 128 -14.93 8.88 -8.57
C ASN A 128 -15.73 8.60 -7.29
N ALA A 129 -15.56 7.43 -6.67
CA ALA A 129 -16.28 7.10 -5.45
C ALA A 129 -15.71 7.79 -4.18
N LEU A 130 -14.55 8.47 -4.27
CA LEU A 130 -13.98 9.18 -3.15
C LEU A 130 -14.94 10.27 -2.62
N LEU A 131 -15.23 10.24 -1.30
CA LEU A 131 -16.09 11.20 -0.60
C LEU A 131 -17.57 11.20 -1.03
N THR A 132 -18.07 10.11 -1.61
CA THR A 132 -19.47 10.01 -2.05
C THR A 132 -20.41 9.34 -1.02
N GLY A 133 -19.89 8.92 0.13
CA GLY A 133 -20.69 8.26 1.16
C GLY A 133 -19.90 7.95 2.44
N PHE A 134 -20.56 7.28 3.39
CA PHE A 134 -19.97 6.92 4.68
C PHE A 134 -18.87 5.86 4.54
N LEU A 135 -17.78 6.04 5.28
CA LEU A 135 -16.67 5.10 5.38
C LEU A 135 -17.04 3.86 6.22
N GLU A 136 -16.20 2.84 6.20
CA GLU A 136 -16.32 1.69 7.09
C GLU A 136 -15.96 2.13 8.52
N PRO A 137 -16.89 2.06 9.51
CA PRO A 137 -16.66 2.64 10.85
C PRO A 137 -15.43 2.08 11.57
N THR A 138 -15.09 0.81 11.35
CA THR A 138 -13.96 0.15 12.05
C THR A 138 -12.59 0.69 11.65
N ASN A 139 -12.47 1.31 10.48
CA ASN A 139 -11.21 1.89 9.99
C ASN A 139 -11.35 3.35 9.50
N GLU A 140 -12.48 3.99 9.81
CA GLU A 140 -12.75 5.39 9.43
C GLU A 140 -11.61 6.35 9.82
N PRO A 141 -11.03 6.31 11.05
CA PRO A 141 -9.92 7.19 11.44
C PRO A 141 -8.72 7.08 10.50
N TYR A 142 -8.33 5.87 10.13
CA TYR A 142 -7.26 5.64 9.18
C TYR A 142 -7.63 6.12 7.76
N ALA A 143 -8.85 5.84 7.32
CA ALA A 143 -9.34 6.25 6.01
C ALA A 143 -9.37 7.77 5.88
N VAL A 144 -9.86 8.50 6.90
CA VAL A 144 -9.85 9.97 6.95
C VAL A 144 -8.42 10.51 6.84
N ALA A 145 -7.48 9.94 7.59
CA ALA A 145 -6.08 10.33 7.46
C ALA A 145 -5.55 10.14 6.03
N LYS A 146 -5.83 8.99 5.39
CA LYS A 146 -5.40 8.73 4.00
C LYS A 146 -6.06 9.65 2.98
N ILE A 147 -7.34 9.98 3.15
CA ILE A 147 -8.04 11.00 2.34
C ILE A 147 -7.35 12.35 2.48
N ALA A 148 -7.02 12.76 3.71
CA ALA A 148 -6.31 14.03 3.95
C ALA A 148 -4.96 14.06 3.21
N GLY A 149 -4.18 12.96 3.18
CA GLY A 149 -2.92 12.88 2.45
C GLY A 149 -3.08 13.10 0.95
N ILE A 150 -4.11 12.48 0.32
CA ILE A 150 -4.45 12.73 -1.08
C ILE A 150 -4.75 14.22 -1.29
N LYS A 151 -5.61 14.80 -0.44
CA LYS A 151 -6.03 16.20 -0.55
C LYS A 151 -4.88 17.18 -0.30
N ILE A 152 -3.91 16.84 0.54
CA ILE A 152 -2.67 17.63 0.69
C ILE A 152 -1.89 17.61 -0.63
N CYS A 153 -1.62 16.44 -1.23
CA CYS A 153 -0.92 16.35 -2.52
C CYS A 153 -1.61 17.17 -3.62
N GLU A 154 -2.93 17.02 -3.76
CA GLU A 154 -3.74 17.79 -4.74
C GLU A 154 -3.68 19.30 -4.48
N SER A 155 -3.72 19.73 -3.20
CA SER A 155 -3.66 21.13 -2.83
C SER A 155 -2.30 21.75 -3.17
N TYR A 156 -1.20 21.03 -2.88
CA TYR A 156 0.14 21.48 -3.24
C TYR A 156 0.33 21.56 -4.76
N ASN A 157 -0.18 20.60 -5.52
CA ASN A 157 -0.13 20.65 -6.99
C ASN A 157 -0.89 21.85 -7.55
N ARG A 158 -2.09 22.14 -7.03
CA ARG A 158 -2.92 23.25 -7.48
C ARG A 158 -2.32 24.61 -7.14
N GLN A 159 -1.75 24.74 -5.96
CA GLN A 159 -1.20 26.02 -5.50
C GLN A 159 0.20 26.27 -6.06
N TYR A 160 1.05 25.25 -6.14
CA TYR A 160 2.47 25.40 -6.40
C TYR A 160 2.96 24.71 -7.68
N GLY A 161 2.09 23.96 -8.36
CA GLY A 161 2.47 23.16 -9.52
C GLY A 161 2.95 23.97 -10.72
N ALA A 162 2.34 25.14 -10.98
CA ALA A 162 2.71 26.01 -12.08
C ALA A 162 4.02 26.79 -11.79
N GLU A 163 4.10 27.38 -10.61
CA GLU A 163 5.21 28.28 -10.25
C GLU A 163 6.48 27.50 -9.86
N TYR A 164 6.32 26.44 -9.05
CA TYR A 164 7.47 25.71 -8.49
C TYR A 164 7.69 24.33 -9.12
N GLY A 165 6.86 23.91 -10.07
CA GLY A 165 6.98 22.63 -10.76
C GLY A 165 6.64 21.41 -9.87
N VAL A 166 5.82 21.59 -8.83
CA VAL A 166 5.37 20.52 -7.95
C VAL A 166 4.51 19.52 -8.73
N ASP A 167 4.79 18.23 -8.52
CA ASP A 167 4.09 17.09 -9.12
C ASP A 167 4.00 15.95 -8.07
N TYR A 168 3.03 16.08 -7.16
CA TYR A 168 2.78 15.15 -6.08
C TYR A 168 1.62 14.24 -6.45
N ARG A 169 1.88 12.95 -6.56
CA ARG A 169 0.94 11.94 -7.03
C ARG A 169 0.52 11.00 -5.92
N SER A 170 -0.65 10.40 -6.07
CA SER A 170 -1.19 9.46 -5.07
C SER A 170 -1.65 8.17 -5.74
N VAL A 171 -1.31 7.02 -5.15
CA VAL A 171 -1.75 5.70 -5.61
C VAL A 171 -2.50 4.98 -4.50
N MET A 172 -3.59 4.29 -4.89
CA MET A 172 -4.50 3.60 -3.98
C MET A 172 -4.40 2.09 -4.18
N PRO A 173 -3.62 1.38 -3.34
CA PRO A 173 -3.53 -0.07 -3.44
C PRO A 173 -4.80 -0.76 -2.94
N THR A 174 -5.11 -1.90 -3.56
CA THR A 174 -5.98 -2.92 -3.00
C THR A 174 -5.29 -3.69 -1.86
N ASN A 175 -5.80 -4.86 -1.43
CA ASN A 175 -5.15 -5.64 -0.38
C ASN A 175 -3.80 -6.17 -0.89
N LEU A 176 -2.74 -5.76 -0.22
CA LEU A 176 -1.38 -6.15 -0.57
C LEU A 176 -0.94 -7.39 0.21
N TYR A 177 -0.04 -8.16 -0.37
CA TYR A 177 0.62 -9.30 0.25
C TYR A 177 1.97 -9.56 -0.42
N GLY A 178 2.87 -10.25 0.28
CA GLY A 178 4.16 -10.64 -0.29
C GLY A 178 5.30 -10.60 0.71
N PRO A 179 6.57 -10.62 0.25
CA PRO A 179 7.74 -10.56 1.11
C PRO A 179 7.77 -9.32 2.01
N GLY A 180 8.10 -9.53 3.28
CA GLY A 180 8.10 -8.47 4.30
C GLY A 180 6.74 -8.17 4.90
N ASP A 181 5.73 -9.02 4.69
CA ASP A 181 4.41 -8.89 5.33
C ASP A 181 4.47 -9.22 6.83
N ASN A 182 3.44 -8.83 7.56
CA ASN A 182 3.31 -9.07 8.99
C ASN A 182 2.60 -10.39 9.27
N TYR A 183 3.34 -11.38 9.78
CA TYR A 183 2.81 -12.70 10.13
C TYR A 183 2.40 -12.83 11.60
N HIS A 184 2.13 -11.72 12.31
CA HIS A 184 1.67 -11.77 13.71
C HIS A 184 0.33 -12.54 13.85
N PRO A 185 0.14 -13.41 14.84
CA PRO A 185 -1.05 -14.27 14.95
C PRO A 185 -2.39 -13.52 14.97
N GLU A 186 -2.44 -12.34 15.59
CA GLU A 186 -3.68 -11.60 15.85
C GLU A 186 -3.81 -10.30 15.01
N ASN A 187 -2.69 -9.70 14.62
CA ASN A 187 -2.68 -8.36 14.01
C ASN A 187 -2.36 -8.38 12.51
N SER A 188 -2.24 -9.56 11.92
CA SER A 188 -1.94 -9.71 10.48
C SER A 188 -3.17 -9.56 9.59
N HIS A 189 -2.93 -9.30 8.31
CA HIS A 189 -3.96 -9.38 7.28
C HIS A 189 -4.29 -10.84 6.92
N VAL A 190 -5.33 -11.04 6.10
CA VAL A 190 -5.89 -12.38 5.82
C VAL A 190 -4.87 -13.34 5.20
N ILE A 191 -4.06 -12.92 4.22
CA ILE A 191 -3.09 -13.80 3.57
C ILE A 191 -1.99 -14.26 4.52
N PRO A 192 -1.24 -13.36 5.21
CA PRO A 192 -0.22 -13.83 6.15
C PRO A 192 -0.80 -14.63 7.31
N ALA A 193 -2.02 -14.32 7.79
CA ALA A 193 -2.70 -15.13 8.80
C ALA A 193 -2.99 -16.55 8.30
N LEU A 194 -3.46 -16.70 7.06
CA LEU A 194 -3.71 -18.02 6.45
C LEU A 194 -2.40 -18.79 6.23
N ILE A 195 -1.37 -18.16 5.67
CA ILE A 195 -0.06 -18.80 5.48
C ILE A 195 0.45 -19.38 6.80
N ARG A 196 0.48 -18.57 7.86
CA ARG A 196 0.93 -19.02 9.18
C ARG A 196 0.08 -20.17 9.71
N ARG A 197 -1.25 -20.04 9.70
CA ARG A 197 -2.19 -21.04 10.20
C ARG A 197 -2.06 -22.37 9.47
N PHE A 198 -1.99 -22.36 8.14
CA PHE A 198 -1.79 -23.57 7.35
C PHE A 198 -0.43 -24.21 7.59
N HIS A 199 0.62 -23.40 7.72
CA HIS A 199 1.97 -23.90 8.01
C HIS A 199 2.02 -24.57 9.39
N GLU A 200 1.53 -23.90 10.44
CA GLU A 200 1.48 -24.47 11.80
C GLU A 200 0.65 -25.76 11.84
N SER A 201 -0.49 -25.77 11.14
CA SER A 201 -1.35 -26.97 11.08
C SER A 201 -0.69 -28.12 10.32
N LYS A 202 0.08 -27.85 9.28
CA LYS A 202 0.89 -28.84 8.55
C LYS A 202 1.98 -29.43 9.46
N VAL A 203 2.74 -28.58 10.15
CA VAL A 203 3.82 -29.01 11.05
C VAL A 203 3.29 -29.83 12.21
N ASN A 204 2.17 -29.41 12.80
CA ASN A 204 1.53 -30.08 13.94
C ASN A 204 0.62 -31.23 13.51
N GLN A 205 0.52 -31.56 12.23
CA GLN A 205 -0.35 -32.60 11.68
C GLN A 205 -1.82 -32.42 12.11
N THR A 206 -2.29 -31.19 12.28
CA THR A 206 -3.66 -30.88 12.67
C THR A 206 -4.61 -31.28 11.54
N PRO A 207 -5.64 -32.11 11.79
CA PRO A 207 -6.48 -32.65 10.71
C PRO A 207 -7.39 -31.60 10.06
N THR A 208 -7.66 -30.48 10.75
CA THR A 208 -8.62 -29.46 10.29
C THR A 208 -8.09 -28.05 10.53
N VAL A 209 -8.20 -27.18 9.51
CA VAL A 209 -8.03 -25.73 9.64
C VAL A 209 -9.38 -25.05 9.58
N THR A 210 -9.75 -24.32 10.63
CA THR A 210 -11.00 -23.56 10.69
C THR A 210 -10.76 -22.12 10.27
N ILE A 211 -11.56 -21.63 9.30
CA ILE A 211 -11.55 -20.27 8.79
C ILE A 211 -12.83 -19.58 9.23
N TRP A 212 -12.71 -18.37 9.77
CA TRP A 212 -13.85 -17.59 10.22
C TRP A 212 -14.67 -17.06 9.03
N GLY A 213 -16.00 -17.07 9.21
CA GLY A 213 -16.97 -16.63 8.20
C GLY A 213 -17.39 -17.75 7.26
N SER A 214 -18.22 -17.42 6.28
CA SER A 214 -18.75 -18.36 5.30
C SER A 214 -17.79 -18.72 4.16
N GLY A 215 -16.68 -17.97 4.01
CA GLY A 215 -15.79 -18.08 2.86
C GLY A 215 -16.30 -17.46 1.57
N LYS A 216 -17.53 -16.94 1.54
CA LYS A 216 -18.19 -16.39 0.34
C LYS A 216 -17.72 -14.97 -0.08
N PRO A 217 -17.30 -14.05 0.84
CA PRO A 217 -16.87 -12.72 0.45
C PRO A 217 -15.74 -12.73 -0.57
N TYR A 218 -15.82 -11.80 -1.52
CA TYR A 218 -14.80 -11.60 -2.55
C TYR A 218 -13.79 -10.54 -2.14
N ARG A 219 -12.52 -10.79 -2.42
CA ARG A 219 -11.41 -9.84 -2.18
C ARG A 219 -10.45 -9.84 -3.35
N GLU A 220 -9.99 -8.66 -3.67
CA GLU A 220 -8.90 -8.45 -4.59
C GLU A 220 -7.57 -8.44 -3.82
N PHE A 221 -6.55 -9.08 -4.39
CA PHE A 221 -5.20 -9.14 -3.84
C PHE A 221 -4.18 -8.75 -4.89
N LEU A 222 -3.20 -7.92 -4.50
CA LEU A 222 -2.12 -7.49 -5.37
C LEU A 222 -0.78 -7.83 -4.73
N PHE A 223 0.10 -8.45 -5.49
CA PHE A 223 1.45 -8.77 -5.04
C PHE A 223 2.26 -7.49 -4.82
N VAL A 224 3.04 -7.45 -3.75
CA VAL A 224 3.71 -6.22 -3.31
C VAL A 224 4.73 -5.66 -4.32
N ASP A 225 5.43 -6.54 -5.07
CA ASP A 225 6.37 -6.08 -6.09
C ASP A 225 5.65 -5.48 -7.31
N ASP A 226 4.42 -5.93 -7.64
CA ASP A 226 3.57 -5.26 -8.62
C ASP A 226 3.13 -3.88 -8.12
N MET A 227 2.78 -3.75 -6.83
CA MET A 227 2.48 -2.43 -6.25
C MET A 227 3.69 -1.49 -6.32
N ALA A 228 4.88 -1.98 -6.04
CA ALA A 228 6.11 -1.22 -6.17
C ALA A 228 6.38 -0.80 -7.62
N ALA A 229 6.20 -1.72 -8.56
CA ALA A 229 6.35 -1.45 -9.99
C ALA A 229 5.35 -0.39 -10.48
N ALA A 230 4.07 -0.49 -10.05
CA ALA A 230 3.04 0.52 -10.32
C ALA A 230 3.41 1.89 -9.74
N SER A 231 3.89 1.92 -8.49
CA SER A 231 4.31 3.16 -7.83
C SER A 231 5.43 3.86 -8.58
N VAL A 232 6.46 3.11 -8.97
CA VAL A 232 7.59 3.66 -9.76
C VAL A 232 7.12 4.04 -11.16
N TYR A 233 6.21 3.28 -11.77
CA TYR A 233 5.61 3.63 -13.05
C TYR A 233 4.84 4.94 -12.99
N VAL A 234 3.91 5.08 -12.05
CA VAL A 234 3.10 6.29 -11.87
C VAL A 234 3.98 7.50 -11.56
N MET A 235 5.01 7.37 -10.72
CA MET A 235 5.96 8.44 -10.42
C MET A 235 6.67 8.97 -11.68
N ASN A 236 6.96 8.08 -12.64
CA ASN A 236 7.73 8.40 -13.83
C ASN A 236 6.88 8.73 -15.08
N LEU A 237 5.55 8.63 -15.00
CA LEU A 237 4.68 9.07 -16.09
C LEU A 237 4.98 10.54 -16.45
N PRO A 238 5.01 10.91 -17.74
CA PRO A 238 5.01 12.31 -18.16
C PRO A 238 3.87 13.08 -17.50
N LYS A 239 4.12 14.33 -17.09
CA LYS A 239 3.14 15.14 -16.35
C LYS A 239 1.88 15.42 -17.19
N ASP A 240 2.05 15.67 -18.48
CA ASP A 240 0.98 15.86 -19.44
C ASP A 240 0.10 14.61 -19.55
N GLN A 241 0.68 13.43 -19.74
CA GLN A 241 -0.04 12.16 -19.78
C GLN A 241 -0.82 11.89 -18.47
N TYR A 242 -0.21 12.17 -17.31
CA TYR A 242 -0.90 12.01 -16.03
C TYR A 242 -2.07 13.00 -15.91
N SER A 243 -1.86 14.27 -16.27
CA SER A 243 -2.87 15.33 -16.14
C SER A 243 -4.01 15.20 -17.14
N GLU A 244 -3.78 14.60 -18.31
CA GLU A 244 -4.83 14.30 -19.29
C GLU A 244 -5.86 13.30 -18.76
N HIS A 245 -5.45 12.45 -17.82
CA HIS A 245 -6.27 11.36 -17.30
C HIS A 245 -6.72 11.53 -15.85
N THR A 246 -6.34 12.64 -15.20
CA THR A 246 -6.71 12.96 -13.82
C THR A 246 -7.30 14.37 -13.72
N LEU A 247 -8.01 14.64 -12.63
CA LEU A 247 -8.55 15.97 -12.35
C LEU A 247 -7.75 16.62 -11.20
N PRO A 248 -7.65 17.96 -11.16
CA PRO A 248 -6.88 18.66 -10.11
C PRO A 248 -7.32 18.36 -8.67
N MET A 249 -8.57 17.97 -8.46
CA MET A 249 -9.15 17.62 -7.16
C MET A 249 -9.46 16.12 -7.03
N GLN A 250 -9.04 15.32 -8.00
CA GLN A 250 -9.23 13.86 -8.04
C GLN A 250 -8.10 13.27 -8.88
N SER A 251 -6.90 13.32 -8.35
CA SER A 251 -5.69 12.93 -9.07
C SER A 251 -5.09 11.59 -8.63
N HIS A 252 -5.70 10.92 -7.65
CA HIS A 252 -5.23 9.60 -7.23
C HIS A 252 -5.58 8.51 -8.25
N ILE A 253 -4.76 7.48 -8.31
CA ILE A 253 -4.90 6.35 -9.23
C ILE A 253 -5.05 5.05 -8.44
N ASN A 254 -6.06 4.27 -8.76
CA ASN A 254 -6.27 2.93 -8.23
C ASN A 254 -5.22 1.94 -8.76
N VAL A 255 -4.64 1.15 -7.85
CA VAL A 255 -3.68 0.11 -8.17
C VAL A 255 -4.22 -1.23 -7.68
N GLY A 256 -4.84 -1.98 -8.59
CA GLY A 256 -5.43 -3.29 -8.35
C GLY A 256 -4.92 -4.33 -9.34
N TYR A 257 -5.20 -5.58 -9.05
CA TYR A 257 -4.98 -6.69 -9.96
C TYR A 257 -6.04 -6.72 -11.09
N GLY A 258 -7.25 -6.21 -10.77
CA GLY A 258 -8.38 -6.13 -11.71
C GLY A 258 -9.28 -7.36 -11.72
N SER A 259 -9.09 -8.28 -10.78
CA SER A 259 -10.02 -9.38 -10.48
C SER A 259 -9.95 -9.77 -9.01
N ASP A 260 -11.00 -10.41 -8.53
CA ASP A 260 -11.13 -10.84 -7.15
C ASP A 260 -11.43 -12.33 -7.05
N ILE A 261 -11.18 -12.90 -5.88
CA ILE A 261 -11.45 -14.31 -5.54
C ILE A 261 -12.20 -14.38 -4.21
N THR A 262 -12.94 -15.46 -3.98
CA THR A 262 -13.58 -15.71 -2.68
C THR A 262 -12.52 -16.06 -1.61
N ILE A 263 -12.85 -15.81 -0.34
CA ILE A 263 -12.01 -16.25 0.78
C ILE A 263 -11.85 -17.77 0.78
N ALA A 264 -12.87 -18.51 0.34
CA ALA A 264 -12.77 -19.96 0.20
C ALA A 264 -11.72 -20.37 -0.86
N GLN A 265 -11.74 -19.74 -2.04
CA GLN A 265 -10.74 -19.99 -3.08
C GLN A 265 -9.34 -19.61 -2.61
N LEU A 266 -9.20 -18.47 -1.93
CA LEU A 266 -7.93 -18.06 -1.34
C LEU A 266 -7.40 -19.11 -0.37
N ALA A 267 -8.24 -19.59 0.55
CA ALA A 267 -7.85 -20.59 1.54
C ALA A 267 -7.40 -21.90 0.90
N GLN A 268 -8.10 -22.36 -0.14
CA GLN A 268 -7.71 -23.54 -0.92
C GLN A 268 -6.35 -23.35 -1.59
N THR A 269 -6.12 -22.17 -2.20
CA THR A 269 -4.85 -21.85 -2.87
C THR A 269 -3.70 -21.77 -1.86
N VAL A 270 -3.90 -21.14 -0.70
CA VAL A 270 -2.88 -21.09 0.37
C VAL A 270 -2.60 -22.50 0.89
N GLY A 271 -3.62 -23.32 1.15
CA GLY A 271 -3.46 -24.70 1.58
C GLY A 271 -2.62 -25.52 0.59
N LYS A 272 -2.90 -25.38 -0.71
CA LYS A 272 -2.13 -26.01 -1.80
C LYS A 272 -0.65 -25.55 -1.80
N VAL A 273 -0.41 -24.25 -1.72
CA VAL A 273 0.95 -23.67 -1.73
C VAL A 273 1.76 -24.11 -0.52
N VAL A 274 1.15 -24.13 0.66
CA VAL A 274 1.79 -24.59 1.90
C VAL A 274 2.01 -26.11 1.89
N GLY A 275 1.23 -26.85 1.09
CA GLY A 275 1.20 -28.32 1.07
C GLY A 275 0.48 -28.90 2.29
N TYR A 276 -0.61 -28.28 2.72
CA TYR A 276 -1.51 -28.79 3.75
C TYR A 276 -2.50 -29.78 3.14
N THR A 277 -2.65 -30.96 3.75
CA THR A 277 -3.48 -32.06 3.23
C THR A 277 -4.73 -32.34 4.07
N GLY A 278 -4.94 -31.62 5.18
CA GLY A 278 -6.11 -31.75 6.04
C GLY A 278 -7.35 -31.04 5.50
N GLN A 279 -8.42 -31.05 6.27
CA GLN A 279 -9.68 -30.42 5.90
C GLN A 279 -9.66 -28.91 6.15
N ILE A 280 -10.32 -28.15 5.26
CA ILE A 280 -10.60 -26.71 5.44
C ILE A 280 -12.08 -26.57 5.77
N VAL A 281 -12.39 -26.00 6.93
CA VAL A 281 -13.75 -25.83 7.45
C VAL A 281 -14.03 -24.34 7.67
N PHE A 282 -15.25 -23.90 7.38
CA PHE A 282 -15.68 -22.52 7.55
C PHE A 282 -16.63 -22.40 8.76
N ASP A 283 -16.28 -21.51 9.69
CA ASP A 283 -17.11 -21.19 10.85
C ASP A 283 -18.06 -20.04 10.54
N ALA A 284 -19.23 -20.34 10.00
CA ALA A 284 -20.26 -19.37 9.66
C ALA A 284 -20.91 -18.68 10.88
N THR A 285 -20.57 -19.08 12.11
CA THR A 285 -21.02 -18.35 13.32
C THR A 285 -20.26 -17.04 13.51
N LYS A 286 -19.11 -16.88 12.85
CA LYS A 286 -18.34 -15.65 12.82
C LYS A 286 -18.82 -14.77 11.67
N PRO A 287 -18.87 -13.43 11.86
CA PRO A 287 -19.38 -12.53 10.84
C PRO A 287 -18.48 -12.50 9.59
N ASP A 288 -19.12 -12.44 8.44
CA ASP A 288 -18.45 -12.08 7.20
C ASP A 288 -18.16 -10.56 7.18
N GLY A 289 -17.08 -10.17 6.55
CA GLY A 289 -16.84 -8.76 6.19
C GLY A 289 -17.72 -8.31 5.01
N ALA A 290 -17.44 -7.13 4.44
CA ALA A 290 -18.14 -6.64 3.26
C ALA A 290 -18.20 -7.72 2.15
N PRO A 291 -19.35 -7.89 1.43
CA PRO A 291 -19.51 -8.98 0.46
C PRO A 291 -18.47 -8.97 -0.66
N ARG A 292 -18.08 -7.78 -1.13
CA ARG A 292 -17.07 -7.61 -2.19
C ARG A 292 -16.23 -6.35 -1.96
N LYS A 293 -14.95 -6.42 -2.38
CA LYS A 293 -14.05 -5.27 -2.41
C LYS A 293 -13.12 -5.42 -3.62
N LEU A 294 -13.51 -4.82 -4.74
CA LEU A 294 -12.78 -4.82 -6.00
C LEU A 294 -12.55 -3.37 -6.42
N MET A 295 -11.34 -3.01 -6.79
CA MET A 295 -11.04 -1.68 -7.32
C MET A 295 -11.15 -1.65 -8.83
N ASP A 296 -11.63 -0.54 -9.37
CA ASP A 296 -11.52 -0.26 -10.79
C ASP A 296 -10.10 0.23 -11.08
N SER A 297 -9.31 -0.60 -11.73
CA SER A 297 -7.95 -0.28 -12.19
C SER A 297 -7.86 0.03 -13.69
N SER A 298 -8.99 0.33 -14.32
CA SER A 298 -9.06 0.63 -15.76
C SER A 298 -8.25 1.86 -16.14
N LEU A 299 -8.21 2.89 -15.28
CA LEU A 299 -7.40 4.08 -15.48
C LEU A 299 -5.91 3.74 -15.58
N LEU A 300 -5.38 2.95 -14.67
CA LEU A 300 -3.96 2.55 -14.68
C LEU A 300 -3.64 1.67 -15.90
N LYS A 301 -4.57 0.79 -16.31
CA LYS A 301 -4.43 0.01 -17.55
C LYS A 301 -4.41 0.90 -18.78
N LYS A 302 -5.29 1.92 -18.85
CA LYS A 302 -5.31 2.92 -19.93
C LYS A 302 -3.99 3.72 -19.99
N LEU A 303 -3.38 3.98 -18.84
CA LEU A 303 -2.06 4.61 -18.73
C LEU A 303 -0.91 3.67 -19.13
N GLY A 304 -1.16 2.40 -19.42
CA GLY A 304 -0.18 1.45 -19.96
C GLY A 304 0.43 0.50 -18.93
N TRP A 305 -0.14 0.37 -17.72
CA TRP A 305 0.37 -0.54 -16.70
C TRP A 305 -0.69 -1.55 -16.24
N ALA A 306 -0.27 -2.79 -16.00
CA ALA A 306 -1.09 -3.84 -15.40
C ALA A 306 -0.23 -4.77 -14.53
N ALA A 307 -0.85 -5.35 -13.48
CA ALA A 307 -0.20 -6.34 -12.63
C ALA A 307 0.24 -7.58 -13.40
N GLN A 308 1.36 -8.17 -13.01
CA GLN A 308 2.02 -9.28 -13.71
C GLN A 308 2.07 -10.58 -12.90
N VAL A 309 1.88 -10.51 -11.59
CA VAL A 309 2.04 -11.65 -10.69
C VAL A 309 0.67 -12.19 -10.30
N ASP A 310 0.35 -13.41 -10.77
CA ASP A 310 -0.86 -14.12 -10.34
C ASP A 310 -0.80 -14.54 -8.87
N ILE A 311 -1.98 -14.86 -8.31
CA ILE A 311 -2.11 -15.14 -6.88
C ILE A 311 -1.30 -16.37 -6.44
N GLU A 312 -1.23 -17.43 -7.24
CA GLU A 312 -0.52 -18.66 -6.87
C GLU A 312 1.00 -18.43 -6.85
N LYS A 313 1.53 -17.73 -7.86
CA LYS A 313 2.94 -17.35 -7.93
C LYS A 313 3.32 -16.42 -6.78
N GLY A 314 2.50 -15.41 -6.49
CA GLY A 314 2.74 -14.48 -5.40
C GLY A 314 2.68 -15.17 -4.03
N LEU A 315 1.73 -16.08 -3.81
CA LEU A 315 1.62 -16.86 -2.57
C LEU A 315 2.83 -17.78 -2.36
N ASN A 316 3.37 -18.40 -3.41
CA ASN A 316 4.60 -19.17 -3.30
C ASN A 316 5.77 -18.31 -2.79
N GLN A 317 5.94 -17.09 -3.33
CA GLN A 317 6.99 -16.16 -2.88
C GLN A 317 6.75 -15.70 -1.43
N ALA A 318 5.51 -15.35 -1.09
CA ALA A 318 5.14 -14.97 0.29
C ALA A 318 5.39 -16.12 1.28
N TYR A 319 5.12 -17.37 0.89
CA TYR A 319 5.39 -18.52 1.74
C TYR A 319 6.88 -18.79 1.92
N GLN A 320 7.70 -18.62 0.88
CA GLN A 320 9.16 -18.70 1.02
C GLN A 320 9.70 -17.62 1.97
N ASP A 321 9.19 -16.39 1.90
CA ASP A 321 9.53 -15.33 2.83
C ASP A 321 9.14 -15.70 4.27
N PHE A 322 7.92 -16.21 4.46
CA PHE A 322 7.45 -16.69 5.77
C PHE A 322 8.39 -17.74 6.39
N LEU A 323 8.91 -18.66 5.61
CA LEU A 323 9.83 -19.69 6.10
C LEU A 323 11.16 -19.12 6.63
N THR A 324 11.52 -17.90 6.23
CA THR A 324 12.67 -17.16 6.76
C THR A 324 12.31 -16.25 7.94
N TYR A 325 11.01 -16.06 8.19
CA TYR A 325 10.50 -15.22 9.27
C TYR A 325 10.84 -15.83 10.62
N LYS A 326 11.60 -15.08 11.43
CA LYS A 326 11.92 -15.50 12.79
C LYS A 326 10.77 -15.07 13.71
N VAL A 327 10.06 -16.03 14.24
CA VAL A 327 9.01 -15.86 15.26
C VAL A 327 9.63 -15.45 16.59
#